data_e68805a0cd45921d81c2860f2d7c4611
#
_entry.id   e68805a0cd45921d81c2860f2d7c4611
#
_cell.length_a   1.000
_cell.length_b   1.000
_cell.length_c   1.000
_cell.angle_alpha   90.00
_cell.angle_beta   90.00
_cell.angle_gamma   90.00
#
_symmetry.space_group_name_H-M   'P 1'
#
loop_
_entity.id
_entity.type
_entity.pdbx_description
1 polymer ?
#
loop_
_entity_poly.entity_id
_entity_poly.type
_entity_poly.pdbx_seq_one_letter_code
_entity_poly.pdbx_strand_id
1 'polypeptide(L)'
;MQTAIVRHILVKDKDLAEQLKKKLQNGADFAKIAKQYSTCNSAKRGGELGEIKKGQLVPVIDKVVFTAAERVLQGPIKSQFGYHLLEVKFRMGSLR
;
A
#
# COMPACT_ATOMS: atom_id res chain seq x y z
N MET A 1 20.37 -4.83 -4.79
CA MET A 1 19.10 -5.29 -4.26
C MET A 1 18.18 -4.13 -4.02
N GLN A 2 16.93 -4.24 -4.43
CA GLN A 2 15.99 -3.14 -4.26
C GLN A 2 15.14 -3.34 -3.02
N THR A 3 14.93 -2.29 -2.27
CA THR A 3 14.03 -2.28 -1.12
C THR A 3 13.15 -1.03 -1.19
N ALA A 4 12.06 -1.07 -0.47
CA ALA A 4 11.13 0.07 -0.41
C ALA A 4 10.50 0.14 0.96
N ILE A 5 10.19 1.34 1.39
CA ILE A 5 9.40 1.56 2.61
C ILE A 5 7.98 1.83 2.14
N VAL A 6 7.05 0.99 2.57
CA VAL A 6 5.70 0.94 2.02
C VAL A 6 4.66 0.92 3.13
N ARG A 7 3.52 1.53 2.88
CA ARG A 7 2.33 1.34 3.72
C ARG A 7 1.15 1.01 2.83
N HIS A 8 0.21 0.23 3.36
CA HIS A 8 -0.93 -0.16 2.56
C HIS A 8 -2.19 -0.39 3.40
N ILE A 9 -3.31 -0.45 2.69
CA ILE A 9 -4.60 -0.76 3.28
C ILE A 9 -5.20 -1.86 2.42
N LEU A 10 -5.68 -2.93 3.04
CA LEU A 10 -6.30 -4.04 2.34
C LEU A 10 -7.75 -4.14 2.78
N VAL A 11 -8.67 -4.14 1.81
CA VAL A 11 -10.09 -4.33 2.09
C VAL A 11 -10.64 -5.34 1.08
N LYS A 12 -11.76 -5.95 1.40
CA LYS A 12 -12.32 -6.96 0.52
C LYS A 12 -13.23 -6.40 -0.56
N ASP A 13 -13.75 -5.21 -0.35
CA ASP A 13 -14.76 -4.63 -1.22
C ASP A 13 -14.14 -3.51 -2.06
N LYS A 14 -14.30 -3.59 -3.36
CA LYS A 14 -13.76 -2.58 -4.28
C LYS A 14 -14.38 -1.21 -4.03
N ASP A 15 -15.69 -1.17 -3.79
CA ASP A 15 -16.36 0.12 -3.57
C ASP A 15 -15.83 0.79 -2.30
N LEU A 16 -15.59 0.01 -1.26
CA LEU A 16 -14.99 0.56 -0.04
C LEU A 16 -13.59 1.08 -0.32
N ALA A 17 -12.80 0.32 -1.08
CA ALA A 17 -11.45 0.76 -1.43
C ALA A 17 -11.49 2.11 -2.15
N GLU A 18 -12.42 2.28 -3.07
CA GLU A 18 -12.54 3.54 -3.81
C GLU A 18 -12.98 4.70 -2.91
N GLN A 19 -13.90 4.43 -1.99
CA GLN A 19 -14.31 5.44 -1.02
C GLN A 19 -13.15 5.87 -0.14
N LEU A 20 -12.36 4.91 0.33
CA LEU A 20 -11.20 5.21 1.17
C LEU A 20 -10.14 5.98 0.39
N LYS A 21 -9.96 5.63 -0.88
CA LYS A 21 -9.02 6.36 -1.73
C LYS A 21 -9.40 7.83 -1.82
N LYS A 22 -10.69 8.12 -2.01
CA LYS A 22 -11.15 9.51 -2.07
C LYS A 22 -10.90 10.24 -0.76
N LYS A 23 -11.16 9.58 0.37
CA LYS A 23 -10.90 10.19 1.67
C LYS A 23 -9.43 10.51 1.85
N LEU A 24 -8.57 9.59 1.45
CA LEU A 24 -7.12 9.80 1.56
C LEU A 24 -6.64 10.92 0.65
N GLN A 25 -7.19 11.00 -0.55
CA GLN A 25 -6.85 12.08 -1.47
C GLN A 25 -7.31 13.43 -0.96
N ASN A 26 -8.34 13.46 -0.12
CA ASN A 26 -8.84 14.67 0.48
C ASN A 26 -8.22 14.98 1.83
N GLY A 27 -7.15 14.29 2.18
CA GLY A 27 -6.38 14.64 3.38
C GLY A 27 -6.63 13.79 4.61
N ALA A 28 -7.40 12.70 4.51
CA ALA A 28 -7.60 11.84 5.66
C ALA A 28 -6.29 11.19 6.08
N ASP A 29 -6.18 10.87 7.37
CA ASP A 29 -4.98 10.28 7.92
C ASP A 29 -4.88 8.81 7.52
N PHE A 30 -3.84 8.45 6.79
CA PHE A 30 -3.64 7.09 6.30
C PHE A 30 -3.63 6.07 7.44
N ALA A 31 -2.90 6.37 8.51
CA ALA A 31 -2.78 5.43 9.63
C ALA A 31 -4.12 5.16 10.28
N LYS A 32 -4.95 6.18 10.44
CA LYS A 32 -6.27 6.01 11.03
C LYS A 32 -7.18 5.19 10.15
N ILE A 33 -7.16 5.44 8.84
CA ILE A 33 -7.96 4.68 7.89
C ILE A 33 -7.50 3.21 7.91
N ALA A 34 -6.19 2.98 7.91
CA ALA A 34 -5.67 1.62 7.95
C ALA A 34 -6.11 0.89 9.21
N LYS A 35 -6.01 1.54 10.37
CA LYS A 35 -6.40 0.91 11.63
C LYS A 35 -7.88 0.58 11.67
N GLN A 36 -8.69 1.41 11.05
CA GLN A 36 -10.14 1.24 11.09
C GLN A 36 -10.65 0.22 10.08
N TYR A 37 -10.08 0.19 8.88
CA TYR A 37 -10.65 -0.56 7.78
C TYR A 37 -9.79 -1.71 7.24
N SER A 38 -8.47 -1.65 7.38
CA SER A 38 -7.62 -2.64 6.74
C SER A 38 -7.74 -4.01 7.42
N THR A 39 -7.83 -5.05 6.61
CA THR A 39 -7.91 -6.42 7.12
C THR A 39 -6.54 -7.06 7.26
N CYS A 40 -5.49 -6.36 6.88
CA CYS A 40 -4.12 -6.87 7.01
C CYS A 40 -3.62 -6.63 8.43
N ASN A 41 -2.72 -7.51 8.91
CA ASN A 41 -2.13 -7.35 10.23
C ASN A 41 -1.40 -6.01 10.40
N SER A 42 -0.88 -5.46 9.31
CA SER A 42 -0.21 -4.16 9.36
C SER A 42 -1.14 -3.03 9.77
N ALA A 43 -2.46 -3.26 9.79
CA ALA A 43 -3.42 -2.25 10.25
C ALA A 43 -3.05 -1.77 11.65
N LYS A 44 -2.55 -2.65 12.50
CA LYS A 44 -2.16 -2.30 13.86
C LYS A 44 -1.03 -1.26 13.88
N ARG A 45 -0.25 -1.20 12.83
CA ARG A 45 0.84 -0.25 12.70
C ARG A 45 0.49 0.88 11.72
N GLY A 46 -0.80 1.15 11.54
CA GLY A 46 -1.25 2.19 10.62
C GLY A 46 -1.00 1.85 9.16
N GLY A 47 -0.91 0.57 8.84
CA GLY A 47 -0.67 0.11 7.47
C GLY A 47 0.80 0.00 7.10
N GLU A 48 1.71 0.32 8.02
CA GLU A 48 3.14 0.30 7.71
C GLU A 48 3.63 -1.12 7.53
N LEU A 49 4.21 -1.40 6.38
CA LEU A 49 4.84 -2.69 6.12
C LEU A 49 6.33 -2.66 6.42
N GLY A 50 6.88 -1.46 6.63
CA GLY A 50 8.30 -1.30 6.85
C GLY A 50 9.09 -1.51 5.57
N GLU A 51 10.30 -1.99 5.71
CA GLU A 51 11.17 -2.19 4.56
C GLU A 51 10.83 -3.51 3.88
N ILE A 52 10.53 -3.43 2.58
CA ILE A 52 10.13 -4.58 1.78
C ILE A 52 11.19 -4.80 0.72
N LYS A 53 11.61 -6.03 0.55
CA LYS A 53 12.55 -6.41 -0.51
C LYS A 53 11.77 -6.84 -1.74
N LYS A 54 12.34 -6.61 -2.90
CA LYS A 54 11.74 -7.05 -4.15
C LYS A 54 11.50 -8.55 -4.09
N GLY A 55 10.29 -8.97 -4.49
CA GLY A 55 9.91 -10.38 -4.48
C GLY A 55 9.25 -10.85 -3.19
N GLN A 56 9.13 -9.98 -2.18
CA GLN A 56 8.57 -10.37 -0.90
C GLN A 56 7.05 -10.36 -0.88
N LEU A 57 6.43 -9.54 -1.71
CA LEU A 57 4.97 -9.40 -1.76
C LEU A 57 4.42 -10.17 -2.96
N VAL A 58 3.09 -10.34 -3.00
CA VAL A 58 2.48 -10.99 -4.15
C VAL A 58 2.84 -10.22 -5.42
N PRO A 59 2.98 -10.91 -6.55
CA PRO A 59 3.56 -10.28 -7.75
C PRO A 59 2.90 -9.00 -8.21
N VAL A 60 1.57 -8.92 -8.17
CA VAL A 60 0.88 -7.72 -8.65
C VAL A 60 1.20 -6.51 -7.76
N ILE A 61 1.36 -6.72 -6.47
CA ILE A 61 1.70 -5.65 -5.53
C ILE A 61 3.19 -5.34 -5.62
N ASP A 62 4.02 -6.36 -5.72
CA ASP A 62 5.46 -6.18 -5.84
C ASP A 62 5.79 -5.30 -7.04
N LYS A 63 5.15 -5.54 -8.18
CA LYS A 63 5.38 -4.74 -9.37
C LYS A 63 5.06 -3.27 -9.12
N VAL A 64 3.93 -2.98 -8.49
CA VAL A 64 3.55 -1.60 -8.20
C VAL A 64 4.54 -0.95 -7.24
N VAL A 65 4.93 -1.68 -6.18
CA VAL A 65 5.87 -1.15 -5.20
C VAL A 65 7.19 -0.72 -5.85
N PHE A 66 7.64 -1.47 -6.85
CA PHE A 66 8.95 -1.21 -7.42
C PHE A 66 8.90 -0.44 -8.75
N THR A 67 7.72 0.03 -9.17
CA THR A 67 7.61 0.83 -10.38
C THR A 67 6.83 2.13 -10.19
N ALA A 68 5.95 2.21 -9.20
CA ALA A 68 5.11 3.39 -9.03
C ALA A 68 5.89 4.58 -8.48
N ALA A 69 5.38 5.77 -8.71
CA ALA A 69 5.98 6.98 -8.17
C ALA A 69 5.94 6.97 -6.65
N GLU A 70 7.01 7.48 -6.03
CA GLU A 70 7.05 7.59 -4.59
C GLU A 70 6.06 8.64 -4.10
N ARG A 71 5.49 8.37 -2.94
CA ARG A 71 4.58 9.28 -2.25
C ARG A 71 3.32 9.62 -3.03
N VAL A 72 2.92 8.74 -3.91
CA VAL A 72 1.66 8.86 -4.64
C VAL A 72 0.80 7.65 -4.31
N LEU A 73 -0.43 7.88 -3.87
CA LEU A 73 -1.34 6.80 -3.52
C LEU A 73 -1.70 5.99 -4.77
N GLN A 74 -1.55 4.68 -4.68
CA GLN A 74 -1.83 3.75 -5.77
C GLN A 74 -3.02 2.88 -5.41
N GLY A 75 -3.78 2.50 -6.40
CA GLY A 75 -4.88 1.56 -6.22
C GLY A 75 -6.22 2.16 -6.57
N PRO A 76 -7.29 1.38 -6.37
CA PRO A 76 -7.29 0.03 -5.80
C PRO A 76 -6.65 -1.00 -6.72
N ILE A 77 -5.82 -1.86 -6.15
CA ILE A 77 -5.14 -2.91 -6.89
C ILE A 77 -5.69 -4.24 -6.41
N LYS A 78 -6.24 -5.04 -7.32
CA LYS A 78 -6.82 -6.33 -6.95
C LYS A 78 -5.74 -7.39 -6.81
N SER A 79 -5.85 -8.19 -5.76
CA SER A 79 -5.03 -9.38 -5.59
C SER A 79 -5.93 -10.51 -5.08
N GLN A 80 -5.34 -11.68 -4.82
CA GLN A 80 -6.12 -12.78 -4.27
C GLN A 80 -6.67 -12.48 -2.87
N PHE A 81 -6.15 -11.47 -2.20
CA PHE A 81 -6.57 -11.13 -0.85
C PHE A 81 -7.65 -10.04 -0.80
N GLY A 82 -7.88 -9.35 -1.90
CA GLY A 82 -8.84 -8.27 -1.96
C GLY A 82 -8.29 -7.08 -2.73
N TYR A 83 -8.58 -5.87 -2.28
CA TYR A 83 -8.18 -4.65 -2.95
C TYR A 83 -7.23 -3.85 -2.07
N HIS A 84 -6.12 -3.45 -2.64
CA HIS A 84 -5.06 -2.76 -1.92
C HIS A 84 -4.99 -1.29 -2.32
N LEU A 85 -4.85 -0.43 -1.32
CA LEU A 85 -4.40 0.94 -1.53
C LEU A 85 -3.01 0.99 -0.93
N LEU A 86 -2.04 1.50 -1.66
CA LEU A 86 -0.69 1.53 -1.14
C LEU A 86 0.04 2.80 -1.53
N GLU A 87 1.07 3.09 -0.77
CA GLU A 87 1.93 4.22 -1.04
C GLU A 87 3.35 3.81 -0.75
N VAL A 88 4.24 4.05 -1.70
CA VAL A 88 5.67 3.83 -1.51
C VAL A 88 6.21 5.12 -0.92
N LYS A 89 6.71 5.07 0.31
CA LYS A 89 7.24 6.26 0.95
C LYS A 89 8.57 6.63 0.30
N PHE A 90 9.44 5.66 0.07
CA PHE A 90 10.61 5.84 -0.78
C PHE A 90 11.22 4.47 -1.11
N ARG A 91 12.00 4.43 -2.17
CA ARG A 91 12.71 3.23 -2.59
C ARG A 91 14.20 3.46 -2.44
N MET A 92 14.89 2.35 -2.10
CA MET A 92 16.32 2.33 -2.05
C MET A 92 16.77 1.19 -2.94
N GLY A 93 17.94 1.31 -3.51
CA GLY A 93 18.43 0.19 -4.23
C GLY A 93 19.44 0.60 -5.19
N SER A 94 20.02 -0.35 -5.73
CA SER A 94 20.97 -0.03 -6.51
C SER A 94 20.57 0.45 -7.72
N LEU A 95 21.02 1.42 -8.13
CA LEU A 95 20.79 1.91 -9.21
C LEU A 95 21.74 1.74 -10.03
N ARG A 96 22.44 1.22 -9.89
CA ARG A 96 23.33 1.21 -10.68
C ARG A 96 23.93 0.36 -10.72
#